data_108903c09fce36037c76e0dd1eaeeb81
#
_entry.id   108903c09fce36037c76e0dd1eaeeb81
#
_cell.length_a   1.000
_cell.length_b   1.000
_cell.length_c   1.000
_cell.angle_alpha   90.00
_cell.angle_beta   90.00
_cell.angle_gamma   90.00
#
_symmetry.space_group_name_H-M   'P 1'
#
loop_
_entity.id
_entity.type
_entity.pdbx_description
1 polymer ?
#
loop_
_entity_poly.entity_id
_entity_poly.type
_entity_poly.pdbx_seq_one_letter_code
_entity_poly.pdbx_strand_id
1 'polypeptide(L)'
;MYVHEVTFDGRVRRDLVASLRLQPYAEKVVLPHERTHRGPKEDRLALLRATRVSLEPLWFLYEGADTGIPEVVERVAARAPAVAFTGPEGTEHRLWVISDPAIHATVNATLAGLQVLIADGHHRYETALAYAEEVGGDPDAPSRFTLALLTDLADPGLVVLPTHRVLKAGVAVTGGEPRGSLEETLASLRGRVAAGTYRNHQFQVLPLEGEVALVELHDQVIDNILGKRNPEEFLLYTRDPGQAVRWVDEGVGSAAFFLDAPDLRQVLKLAREGKTLPQKATYFHPKPPSGMVFDRLERDRRL
;
A
#
# COMPACT_ATOMS: atom_id res chain seq x y z
N MET A 1 0.09 22.06 6.19
CA MET A 1 -0.61 20.87 5.63
C MET A 1 -1.03 21.18 4.21
N TYR A 2 -1.35 20.13 3.43
CA TYR A 2 -1.84 20.30 2.07
C TYR A 2 -2.99 19.35 1.81
N VAL A 3 -3.88 19.69 0.87
CA VAL A 3 -4.77 18.74 0.20
C VAL A 3 -4.13 18.39 -1.13
N HIS A 4 -4.07 17.12 -1.43
CA HIS A 4 -3.67 16.57 -2.72
C HIS A 4 -4.88 15.93 -3.39
N GLU A 5 -5.05 16.15 -4.69
CA GLU A 5 -6.04 15.48 -5.51
C GLU A 5 -5.32 14.81 -6.68
N VAL A 6 -5.71 13.58 -6.98
CA VAL A 6 -5.31 12.91 -8.20
C VAL A 6 -6.52 12.44 -8.98
N THR A 7 -6.55 12.77 -10.27
CA THR A 7 -7.56 12.29 -11.23
C THR A 7 -6.93 11.27 -12.17
N PHE A 8 -7.55 10.10 -12.29
CA PHE A 8 -7.08 8.99 -13.11
C PHE A 8 -8.26 8.07 -13.45
N ASP A 9 -8.31 7.52 -14.63
CA ASP A 9 -9.32 6.56 -15.10
C ASP A 9 -10.78 6.98 -14.78
N GLY A 10 -11.07 8.30 -14.88
CA GLY A 10 -12.38 8.85 -14.55
C GLY A 10 -12.71 8.90 -13.06
N ARG A 11 -11.76 8.63 -12.18
CA ARG A 11 -11.88 8.69 -10.72
C ARG A 11 -11.14 9.89 -10.16
N VAL A 12 -11.56 10.33 -9.01
CA VAL A 12 -10.88 11.39 -8.24
C VAL A 12 -10.64 10.86 -6.83
N ARG A 13 -9.38 10.89 -6.38
CA ARG A 13 -9.00 10.62 -5.00
C ARG A 13 -8.46 11.88 -4.36
N ARG A 14 -8.83 12.14 -3.12
CA ARG A 14 -8.33 13.27 -2.32
C ARG A 14 -7.65 12.80 -1.06
N ASP A 15 -6.51 13.40 -0.81
CA ASP A 15 -5.61 13.02 0.26
C ASP A 15 -5.25 14.24 1.10
N LEU A 16 -5.04 14.06 2.40
CA LEU A 16 -4.39 15.05 3.26
C LEU A 16 -2.90 14.77 3.29
N VAL A 17 -2.06 15.81 3.10
CA VAL A 17 -0.60 15.70 3.22
C VAL A 17 -0.13 16.49 4.44
N ALA A 18 0.57 15.81 5.34
CA ALA A 18 1.03 16.36 6.61
C ALA A 18 2.31 15.67 7.10
N SER A 19 2.95 16.23 8.11
CA SER A 19 3.99 15.53 8.88
C SER A 19 3.31 14.69 9.97
N LEU A 20 3.50 13.37 9.91
CA LEU A 20 2.96 12.40 10.86
C LEU A 20 4.05 12.01 11.86
N ARG A 21 3.72 12.06 13.17
CA ARG A 21 4.64 11.59 14.21
C ARG A 21 4.91 10.10 14.07
N LEU A 22 6.18 9.73 14.07
CA LEU A 22 6.63 8.35 14.04
C LEU A 22 6.28 7.67 15.38
N GLN A 23 5.66 6.50 15.29
CA GLN A 23 5.26 5.68 16.43
C GLN A 23 5.75 4.24 16.22
N PRO A 24 6.39 3.61 17.20
CA PRO A 24 6.70 2.19 17.15
C PRO A 24 5.42 1.36 16.91
N TYR A 25 5.51 0.29 16.15
CA TYR A 25 4.36 -0.59 15.88
C TYR A 25 3.71 -1.17 17.14
N ALA A 26 4.49 -1.28 18.23
CA ALA A 26 3.99 -1.74 19.53
C ALA A 26 2.91 -0.82 20.11
N GLU A 27 2.91 0.47 19.77
CA GLU A 27 1.90 1.46 20.19
C GLU A 27 0.56 1.27 19.47
N LYS A 28 0.53 0.46 18.40
CA LYS A 28 -0.69 0.17 17.60
C LYS A 28 -1.41 1.41 17.06
N VAL A 29 -0.71 2.51 16.91
CA VAL A 29 -1.22 3.72 16.24
C VAL A 29 -0.99 3.61 14.74
N VAL A 30 0.21 3.19 14.33
CA VAL A 30 0.55 2.92 12.95
C VAL A 30 0.58 1.41 12.73
N LEU A 31 -0.26 0.92 11.83
CA LEU A 31 -0.49 -0.49 11.60
C LEU A 31 0.20 -0.93 10.30
N PRO A 32 1.20 -1.81 10.35
CA PRO A 32 1.74 -2.46 9.17
C PRO A 32 0.83 -3.63 8.76
N HIS A 33 0.74 -3.90 7.46
CA HIS A 33 0.06 -5.09 6.95
C HIS A 33 0.97 -6.02 6.13
N GLU A 34 2.21 -5.62 5.86
CA GLU A 34 3.23 -6.44 5.19
C GLU A 34 4.51 -6.54 6.02
N ARG A 35 5.25 -7.64 5.84
CA ARG A 35 6.60 -7.80 6.41
C ARG A 35 7.63 -7.06 5.58
N THR A 36 8.67 -6.56 6.23
CA THR A 36 9.78 -5.85 5.58
C THR A 36 11.06 -6.67 5.61
N HIS A 37 12.00 -6.38 4.68
CA HIS A 37 13.30 -7.03 4.57
C HIS A 37 14.46 -6.06 4.85
N ARG A 38 15.64 -6.61 5.22
CA ARG A 38 16.81 -5.84 5.62
C ARG A 38 17.42 -5.00 4.48
N GLY A 39 17.67 -5.60 3.31
CA GLY A 39 18.44 -4.97 2.24
C GLY A 39 17.94 -3.58 1.81
N PRO A 40 16.66 -3.43 1.45
CA PRO A 40 16.11 -2.13 1.04
C PRO A 40 16.15 -1.04 2.11
N LYS A 41 16.24 -1.40 3.41
CA LYS A 41 16.30 -0.43 4.51
C LYS A 41 17.65 0.25 4.62
N GLU A 42 18.75 -0.46 4.40
CA GLU A 42 20.11 0.07 4.53
C GLU A 42 20.37 1.16 3.49
N ASP A 43 19.99 0.93 2.25
CA ASP A 43 20.12 1.91 1.17
C ASP A 43 19.30 3.17 1.42
N ARG A 44 18.03 3.00 1.84
CA ARG A 44 17.14 4.12 2.17
C ARG A 44 17.61 4.91 3.39
N LEU A 45 18.19 4.25 4.39
CA LEU A 45 18.77 4.91 5.56
C LEU A 45 20.00 5.73 5.18
N ALA A 46 20.86 5.21 4.29
CA ALA A 46 22.00 5.95 3.75
C ALA A 46 21.55 7.21 3.00
N LEU A 47 20.49 7.10 2.17
CA LEU A 47 19.91 8.24 1.47
C LEU A 47 19.36 9.29 2.45
N LEU A 48 18.63 8.87 3.47
CA LEU A 48 18.04 9.76 4.48
C LEU A 48 19.12 10.48 5.30
N ARG A 49 20.19 9.80 5.67
CA ARG A 49 21.38 10.39 6.33
C ARG A 49 22.05 11.46 5.47
N ALA A 50 22.20 11.17 4.17
CA ALA A 50 22.86 12.06 3.23
C ALA A 50 22.04 13.32 2.90
N THR A 51 20.75 13.14 2.68
CA THR A 51 19.85 14.22 2.22
C THR A 51 19.18 14.99 3.36
N ARG A 52 18.85 14.31 4.46
CA ARG A 52 18.02 14.82 5.56
C ARG A 52 16.67 15.35 5.07
N VAL A 53 16.11 14.70 4.05
CA VAL A 53 14.86 15.08 3.43
C VAL A 53 14.01 13.84 3.18
N SER A 54 12.73 13.89 3.55
CA SER A 54 11.72 12.96 3.06
C SER A 54 11.30 13.40 1.65
N LEU A 55 11.72 12.62 0.64
CA LEU A 55 11.56 12.96 -0.78
C LEU A 55 10.21 12.58 -1.37
N GLU A 56 9.50 11.70 -0.70
CA GLU A 56 8.18 11.17 -1.10
C GLU A 56 7.34 10.85 0.14
N PRO A 57 6.03 11.11 0.09
CA PRO A 57 5.18 10.80 1.22
C PRO A 57 5.05 9.28 1.40
N LEU A 58 4.95 8.87 2.66
CA LEU A 58 4.43 7.57 3.03
C LEU A 58 2.92 7.61 2.92
N TRP A 59 2.32 6.56 2.38
CA TRP A 59 0.89 6.52 2.17
C TRP A 59 0.20 5.76 3.28
N PHE A 60 -0.75 6.42 3.94
CA PHE A 60 -1.54 5.86 5.03
C PHE A 60 -3.03 5.93 4.72
N LEU A 61 -3.78 4.98 5.25
CA LEU A 61 -5.23 4.97 5.24
C LEU A 61 -5.77 5.17 6.66
N TYR A 62 -6.86 5.89 6.78
CA TYR A 62 -7.57 6.10 8.05
C TYR A 62 -9.08 5.94 7.84
N GLU A 63 -9.82 5.63 8.91
CA GLU A 63 -11.28 5.64 8.90
C GLU A 63 -11.75 7.07 9.14
N GLY A 64 -12.20 7.74 8.07
CA GLY A 64 -12.56 9.16 8.08
C GLY A 64 -14.01 9.44 8.47
N ALA A 65 -14.88 8.43 8.55
CA ALA A 65 -16.27 8.61 8.93
C ALA A 65 -16.37 9.33 10.29
N ASP A 66 -17.24 10.34 10.36
CA ASP A 66 -17.49 11.14 11.57
C ASP A 66 -16.29 11.93 12.14
N THR A 67 -15.19 12.03 11.38
CA THR A 67 -14.00 12.78 11.81
C THR A 67 -14.02 14.25 11.45
N GLY A 68 -14.85 14.66 10.48
CA GLY A 68 -14.85 16.00 9.89
C GLY A 68 -13.63 16.30 8.99
N ILE A 69 -12.68 15.38 8.85
CA ILE A 69 -11.51 15.56 7.98
C ILE A 69 -11.91 15.53 6.49
N PRO A 70 -12.75 14.59 6.01
CA PRO A 70 -13.22 14.59 4.63
C PRO A 70 -13.88 15.92 4.24
N GLU A 71 -14.70 16.51 5.11
CA GLU A 71 -15.37 17.80 4.87
C GLU A 71 -14.38 18.96 4.79
N VAL A 72 -13.31 18.91 5.58
CA VAL A 72 -12.21 19.90 5.48
C VAL A 72 -11.52 19.75 4.13
N VAL A 73 -11.19 18.54 3.71
CA VAL A 73 -10.52 18.25 2.43
C VAL A 73 -11.38 18.73 1.26
N GLU A 74 -12.67 18.41 1.23
CA GLU A 74 -13.61 18.87 0.21
C GLU A 74 -13.72 20.41 0.15
N ARG A 75 -13.87 21.08 1.28
CA ARG A 75 -13.96 22.53 1.37
C ARG A 75 -12.69 23.23 0.88
N VAL A 76 -11.53 22.64 1.13
CA VAL A 76 -10.25 23.20 0.65
C VAL A 76 -10.10 22.96 -0.85
N ALA A 77 -10.45 21.78 -1.34
CA ALA A 77 -10.39 21.42 -2.76
C ALA A 77 -11.38 22.20 -3.65
N ALA A 78 -12.42 22.79 -3.07
CA ALA A 78 -13.35 23.65 -3.79
C ALA A 78 -12.74 25.02 -4.23
N ARG A 79 -11.53 25.36 -3.77
CA ARG A 79 -10.81 26.57 -4.12
C ARG A 79 -9.92 26.35 -5.35
N ALA A 80 -9.31 27.43 -5.87
CA ALA A 80 -8.26 27.28 -6.87
C ALA A 80 -7.03 26.58 -6.27
N PRO A 81 -6.45 25.57 -6.94
CA PRO A 81 -5.25 24.92 -6.46
C PRO A 81 -4.05 25.83 -6.52
N ALA A 82 -3.10 25.66 -5.60
CA ALA A 82 -1.83 26.35 -5.62
C ALA A 82 -0.91 25.83 -6.74
N VAL A 83 -1.00 24.53 -7.03
CA VAL A 83 -0.23 23.84 -8.08
C VAL A 83 -1.12 22.84 -8.78
N ALA A 84 -0.97 22.72 -10.10
CA ALA A 84 -1.56 21.66 -10.91
C ALA A 84 -0.52 21.16 -11.91
N PHE A 85 -0.44 19.85 -12.12
CA PHE A 85 0.49 19.25 -13.08
C PHE A 85 -0.02 17.88 -13.54
N THR A 86 0.46 17.44 -14.70
CA THR A 86 0.25 16.09 -15.21
C THR A 86 1.41 15.21 -14.77
N GLY A 87 1.10 14.13 -14.08
CA GLY A 87 2.04 13.13 -13.61
C GLY A 87 2.32 12.02 -14.63
N PRO A 88 3.11 11.02 -14.25
CA PRO A 88 3.29 9.82 -15.04
C PRO A 88 1.95 9.15 -15.40
N GLU A 89 1.93 8.45 -16.54
CA GLU A 89 0.74 7.72 -17.01
C GLU A 89 -0.50 8.62 -17.27
N GLY A 90 -0.30 9.95 -17.37
CA GLY A 90 -1.38 10.90 -17.66
C GLY A 90 -2.28 11.22 -16.45
N THR A 91 -1.85 10.93 -15.24
CA THR A 91 -2.56 11.30 -14.01
C THR A 91 -2.53 12.81 -13.81
N GLU A 92 -3.68 13.42 -13.50
CA GLU A 92 -3.78 14.85 -13.21
C GLU A 92 -3.69 15.07 -11.71
N HIS A 93 -2.79 15.95 -11.28
CA HIS A 93 -2.55 16.26 -9.88
C HIS A 93 -2.85 17.70 -9.57
N ARG A 94 -3.46 17.95 -8.42
CA ARG A 94 -3.70 19.29 -7.87
C ARG A 94 -3.29 19.32 -6.41
N LEU A 95 -2.75 20.46 -5.96
CA LEU A 95 -2.30 20.66 -4.59
C LEU A 95 -2.80 21.98 -4.05
N TRP A 96 -3.36 21.96 -2.86
CA TRP A 96 -3.81 23.14 -2.11
C TRP A 96 -3.04 23.28 -0.82
N VAL A 97 -2.65 24.50 -0.46
CA VAL A 97 -2.00 24.77 0.82
C VAL A 97 -3.06 25.07 1.88
N ILE A 98 -2.97 24.39 3.02
CA ILE A 98 -3.73 24.72 4.22
C ILE A 98 -2.81 25.51 5.14
N SER A 99 -3.04 26.80 5.28
CA SER A 99 -2.27 27.70 6.14
C SER A 99 -3.03 28.16 7.38
N ASP A 100 -4.33 27.82 7.49
CA ASP A 100 -5.18 28.21 8.61
C ASP A 100 -4.82 27.42 9.87
N PRO A 101 -4.34 28.06 10.96
CA PRO A 101 -3.97 27.37 12.19
C PRO A 101 -5.16 26.69 12.88
N ALA A 102 -6.40 27.19 12.69
CA ALA A 102 -7.57 26.56 13.28
C ALA A 102 -7.88 25.22 12.60
N ILE A 103 -7.69 25.12 11.29
CA ILE A 103 -7.81 23.86 10.56
C ILE A 103 -6.71 22.89 11.01
N HIS A 104 -5.46 23.37 11.15
CA HIS A 104 -4.36 22.54 11.64
C HIS A 104 -4.68 21.97 13.03
N ALA A 105 -5.16 22.78 13.96
CA ALA A 105 -5.50 22.36 15.31
C ALA A 105 -6.61 21.30 15.31
N THR A 106 -7.67 21.52 14.52
CA THR A 106 -8.77 20.58 14.39
C THR A 106 -8.31 19.23 13.82
N VAL A 107 -7.59 19.25 12.70
CA VAL A 107 -7.09 18.03 12.06
C VAL A 107 -6.13 17.27 12.99
N ASN A 108 -5.20 17.98 13.65
CA ASN A 108 -4.27 17.35 14.59
C ASN A 108 -4.99 16.69 15.76
N ALA A 109 -5.96 17.36 16.36
CA ALA A 109 -6.72 16.82 17.49
C ALA A 109 -7.50 15.56 17.08
N THR A 110 -8.06 15.57 15.88
CA THR A 110 -8.81 14.42 15.34
C THR A 110 -7.89 13.24 15.03
N LEU A 111 -6.81 13.48 14.28
CA LEU A 111 -5.86 12.42 13.90
C LEU A 111 -5.16 11.79 15.10
N ALA A 112 -4.93 12.54 16.18
CA ALA A 112 -4.28 12.04 17.39
C ALA A 112 -5.03 10.85 18.04
N GLY A 113 -6.33 10.72 17.79
CA GLY A 113 -7.17 9.61 18.28
C GLY A 113 -7.33 8.44 17.32
N LEU A 114 -6.77 8.52 16.11
CA LEU A 114 -7.00 7.53 15.08
C LEU A 114 -5.82 6.58 14.89
N GLN A 115 -6.14 5.37 14.48
CA GLN A 115 -5.17 4.43 13.93
C GLN A 115 -5.04 4.65 12.43
N VAL A 116 -3.83 4.49 11.90
CA VAL A 116 -3.55 4.58 10.47
C VAL A 116 -2.91 3.29 9.97
N LEU A 117 -3.38 2.80 8.81
CA LEU A 117 -2.81 1.64 8.13
C LEU A 117 -1.78 2.12 7.09
N ILE A 118 -0.59 1.57 7.09
CA ILE A 118 0.38 1.87 6.02
C ILE A 118 -0.13 1.24 4.72
N ALA A 119 -0.47 2.06 3.72
CA ALA A 119 -0.84 1.58 2.40
C ALA A 119 0.41 1.30 1.53
N ASP A 120 1.36 2.25 1.52
CA ASP A 120 2.64 2.09 0.82
C ASP A 120 3.78 2.70 1.62
N GLY A 121 4.93 2.02 1.61
CA GLY A 121 6.15 2.53 2.20
C GLY A 121 6.56 1.90 3.53
N HIS A 122 6.19 0.65 3.83
CA HIS A 122 6.59 -0.05 5.06
C HIS A 122 8.10 0.03 5.34
N HIS A 123 8.95 -0.25 4.34
CA HIS A 123 10.41 -0.14 4.49
C HIS A 123 10.86 1.30 4.79
N ARG A 124 10.23 2.31 4.16
CA ARG A 124 10.53 3.73 4.41
C ARG A 124 10.11 4.16 5.81
N TYR A 125 8.97 3.66 6.31
CA TYR A 125 8.52 3.94 7.67
C TYR A 125 9.50 3.40 8.72
N GLU A 126 9.92 2.15 8.59
CA GLU A 126 10.89 1.56 9.51
C GLU A 126 12.29 2.20 9.40
N THR A 127 12.66 2.66 8.19
CA THR A 127 13.87 3.46 8.01
C THR A 127 13.78 4.80 8.73
N ALA A 128 12.62 5.48 8.67
CA ALA A 128 12.41 6.73 9.37
C ALA A 128 12.44 6.55 10.90
N LEU A 129 11.87 5.45 11.42
CA LEU A 129 11.99 5.09 12.85
C LEU A 129 13.46 4.89 13.25
N ALA A 130 14.22 4.09 12.49
CA ALA A 130 15.63 3.84 12.77
C ALA A 130 16.47 5.13 12.71
N TYR A 131 16.20 6.01 11.75
CA TYR A 131 16.84 7.32 11.66
C TYR A 131 16.50 8.22 12.85
N ALA A 132 15.25 8.24 13.28
CA ALA A 132 14.82 9.01 14.44
C ALA A 132 15.49 8.54 15.74
N GLU A 133 15.69 7.24 15.90
CA GLU A 133 16.44 6.67 17.03
C GLU A 133 17.93 7.04 16.97
N GLU A 134 18.55 6.94 15.80
CA GLU A 134 19.96 7.26 15.58
C GLU A 134 20.28 8.73 15.85
N VAL A 135 19.42 9.63 15.35
CA VAL A 135 19.60 11.08 15.54
C VAL A 135 19.35 11.48 17.01
N GLY A 136 18.43 10.81 17.69
CA GLY A 136 18.03 11.15 19.05
C GLY A 136 17.41 12.55 19.16
N GLY A 137 17.54 13.17 20.33
CA GLY A 137 17.18 14.58 20.53
C GLY A 137 15.75 14.83 21.02
N ASP A 138 15.26 16.04 20.77
CA ASP A 138 13.97 16.55 21.21
C ASP A 138 12.81 15.67 20.67
N PRO A 139 11.80 15.32 21.48
CA PRO A 139 10.60 14.62 21.01
C PRO A 139 9.86 15.33 19.89
N ASP A 140 10.01 16.65 19.75
CA ASP A 140 9.38 17.46 18.70
C ASP A 140 10.36 17.82 17.57
N ALA A 141 11.55 17.20 17.53
CA ALA A 141 12.48 17.37 16.42
C ALA A 141 11.86 16.85 15.09
N PRO A 142 12.12 17.49 13.93
CA PRO A 142 11.61 17.05 12.64
C PRO A 142 11.92 15.59 12.31
N SER A 143 13.04 15.04 12.79
CA SER A 143 13.38 13.62 12.65
C SER A 143 12.41 12.65 13.33
N ARG A 144 11.54 13.13 14.20
CA ARG A 144 10.48 12.36 14.86
C ARG A 144 9.19 12.28 14.05
N PHE A 145 9.19 12.89 12.87
CA PHE A 145 8.04 12.92 11.96
C PHE A 145 8.44 12.39 10.60
N THR A 146 7.44 11.99 9.82
CA THR A 146 7.59 11.60 8.42
C THR A 146 6.55 12.28 7.58
N LEU A 147 6.91 12.60 6.32
CA LEU A 147 5.95 13.10 5.35
C LEU A 147 4.91 12.02 5.07
N ALA A 148 3.66 12.32 5.32
CA ALA A 148 2.53 11.41 5.18
C ALA A 148 1.51 11.93 4.17
N LEU A 149 0.97 11.02 3.38
CA LEU A 149 -0.24 11.19 2.59
C LEU A 149 -1.31 10.31 3.21
N LEU A 150 -2.40 10.90 3.64
CA LEU A 150 -3.47 10.27 4.40
C LEU A 150 -4.74 10.26 3.54
N THR A 151 -5.22 9.06 3.22
CA THR A 151 -6.46 8.84 2.45
C THR A 151 -7.53 8.23 3.33
N ASP A 152 -8.76 8.74 3.25
CA ASP A 152 -9.90 8.09 3.86
C ASP A 152 -10.16 6.73 3.21
N LEU A 153 -10.38 5.69 4.02
CA LEU A 153 -10.78 4.37 3.53
C LEU A 153 -12.09 4.38 2.73
N ALA A 154 -12.93 5.37 2.94
CA ALA A 154 -14.18 5.55 2.23
C ALA A 154 -14.06 6.43 0.96
N ASP A 155 -12.86 6.96 0.64
CA ASP A 155 -12.66 7.78 -0.56
C ASP A 155 -13.00 6.96 -1.82
N PRO A 156 -13.93 7.44 -2.69
CA PRO A 156 -14.39 6.70 -3.86
C PRO A 156 -13.30 6.51 -4.94
N GLY A 157 -12.23 7.29 -4.89
CA GLY A 157 -11.06 7.18 -5.74
C GLY A 157 -9.97 6.27 -5.17
N LEU A 158 -10.15 5.72 -3.97
CA LEU A 158 -9.20 4.76 -3.42
C LEU A 158 -9.30 3.43 -4.18
N VAL A 159 -8.23 3.07 -4.88
CA VAL A 159 -8.15 1.84 -5.67
C VAL A 159 -7.04 0.95 -5.13
N VAL A 160 -7.39 -0.29 -4.83
CA VAL A 160 -6.44 -1.36 -4.56
C VAL A 160 -6.57 -2.42 -5.66
N LEU A 161 -5.45 -2.79 -6.25
CA LEU A 161 -5.38 -3.78 -7.32
C LEU A 161 -4.82 -5.09 -6.77
N PRO A 162 -5.26 -6.23 -7.31
CA PRO A 162 -4.66 -7.51 -6.97
C PRO A 162 -3.23 -7.59 -7.49
N THR A 163 -2.41 -8.35 -6.81
CA THR A 163 -1.12 -8.77 -7.33
C THR A 163 -1.16 -10.28 -7.57
N HIS A 164 -0.97 -10.67 -8.82
CA HIS A 164 -0.92 -12.09 -9.21
C HIS A 164 0.48 -12.66 -8.96
N ARG A 165 0.56 -13.97 -8.78
CA ARG A 165 1.80 -14.69 -8.48
C ARG A 165 2.09 -15.66 -9.61
N VAL A 166 3.37 -15.77 -10.01
CA VAL A 166 3.82 -16.81 -10.93
C VAL A 166 4.95 -17.57 -10.26
N LEU A 167 4.75 -18.88 -10.13
CA LEU A 167 5.68 -19.76 -9.48
C LEU A 167 6.71 -20.29 -10.49
N LYS A 168 7.99 -20.11 -10.19
CA LYS A 168 9.11 -20.57 -11.03
C LYS A 168 9.40 -22.06 -10.87
N ALA A 169 9.09 -22.64 -9.73
CA ALA A 169 9.34 -24.06 -9.47
C ALA A 169 8.30 -24.95 -10.16
N GLY A 170 8.75 -26.05 -10.78
CA GLY A 170 7.85 -27.04 -11.37
C GLY A 170 6.97 -27.70 -10.31
N VAL A 171 5.64 -27.66 -10.48
CA VAL A 171 4.70 -28.09 -9.45
C VAL A 171 3.45 -28.71 -10.03
N ALA A 172 2.92 -29.69 -9.31
CA ALA A 172 1.56 -30.14 -9.49
C ALA A 172 0.62 -29.33 -8.58
N VAL A 173 -0.15 -28.42 -9.17
CA VAL A 173 -1.37 -27.92 -8.53
C VAL A 173 -2.47 -28.86 -8.96
N THR A 174 -3.07 -29.56 -8.00
CA THR A 174 -4.14 -30.51 -8.25
C THR A 174 -5.46 -30.00 -7.66
N GLY A 175 -6.54 -30.28 -8.35
CA GLY A 175 -7.87 -29.82 -7.97
C GLY A 175 -8.16 -28.42 -8.52
N GLY A 176 -9.42 -28.17 -8.75
CA GLY A 176 -9.92 -26.90 -9.26
C GLY A 176 -11.02 -27.10 -10.28
N GLU A 177 -11.91 -26.14 -10.37
CA GLU A 177 -13.00 -26.09 -11.33
C GLU A 177 -12.47 -25.52 -12.66
N PRO A 178 -12.56 -26.23 -13.79
CA PRO A 178 -12.10 -25.74 -15.07
C PRO A 178 -12.81 -24.44 -15.49
N ARG A 179 -12.10 -23.57 -16.21
CA ARG A 179 -12.61 -22.34 -16.83
C ARG A 179 -12.12 -22.26 -18.27
N GLY A 180 -12.95 -21.66 -19.12
CA GLY A 180 -12.65 -21.56 -20.55
C GLY A 180 -11.66 -20.45 -20.90
N SER A 181 -11.49 -19.43 -20.05
CA SER A 181 -10.65 -18.28 -20.32
C SER A 181 -10.12 -17.60 -19.05
N LEU A 182 -9.14 -16.70 -19.26
CA LEU A 182 -8.65 -15.81 -18.20
C LEU A 182 -9.77 -14.91 -17.65
N GLU A 183 -10.58 -14.35 -18.53
CA GLU A 183 -11.68 -13.46 -18.16
C GLU A 183 -12.71 -14.16 -17.27
N GLU A 184 -13.13 -15.36 -17.68
CA GLU A 184 -14.04 -16.21 -16.88
C GLU A 184 -13.43 -16.57 -15.53
N THR A 185 -12.14 -16.88 -15.50
CA THR A 185 -11.40 -17.16 -14.25
C THR A 185 -11.45 -15.96 -13.32
N LEU A 186 -11.03 -14.78 -13.79
CA LEU A 186 -11.02 -13.56 -12.97
C LEU A 186 -12.43 -13.16 -12.47
N ALA A 187 -13.43 -13.28 -13.34
CA ALA A 187 -14.82 -13.03 -12.96
C ALA A 187 -15.32 -13.95 -11.84
N SER A 188 -14.85 -15.22 -11.85
CA SER A 188 -15.21 -16.22 -10.86
C SER A 188 -14.57 -16.00 -9.48
N LEU A 189 -13.56 -15.11 -9.36
CA LEU A 189 -12.87 -14.82 -8.08
C LEU A 189 -13.57 -13.74 -7.26
N ARG A 190 -14.39 -12.90 -7.88
CA ARG A 190 -14.97 -11.71 -7.24
C ARG A 190 -15.75 -12.06 -5.99
N GLY A 191 -15.30 -11.50 -4.86
CA GLY A 191 -15.92 -11.69 -3.55
C GLY A 191 -15.84 -13.12 -3.00
N ARG A 192 -14.97 -13.97 -3.55
CA ARG A 192 -14.78 -15.36 -3.11
C ARG A 192 -13.40 -15.56 -2.51
N VAL A 193 -13.31 -16.47 -1.54
CA VAL A 193 -12.04 -17.00 -1.05
C VAL A 193 -11.59 -18.11 -1.99
N ALA A 194 -10.92 -17.72 -3.06
CA ALA A 194 -10.48 -18.62 -4.13
C ALA A 194 -9.27 -18.04 -4.87
N ALA A 195 -8.52 -18.88 -5.54
CA ALA A 195 -7.46 -18.47 -6.47
C ALA A 195 -7.74 -19.03 -7.87
N GLY A 196 -7.56 -18.21 -8.89
CA GLY A 196 -7.46 -18.68 -10.26
C GLY A 196 -6.09 -19.32 -10.48
N THR A 197 -6.00 -20.33 -11.31
CA THR A 197 -4.73 -20.93 -11.71
C THR A 197 -4.62 -21.04 -13.21
N TYR A 198 -3.41 -20.91 -13.74
CA TYR A 198 -3.09 -21.19 -15.13
C TYR A 198 -1.83 -22.03 -15.24
N ARG A 199 -1.95 -23.18 -15.86
CA ARG A 199 -0.87 -24.13 -16.08
C ARG A 199 -1.21 -25.05 -17.26
N ASN A 200 -0.21 -25.47 -18.04
CA ASN A 200 -0.39 -26.36 -19.18
C ASN A 200 -1.54 -25.91 -20.11
N HIS A 201 -1.64 -24.61 -20.38
CA HIS A 201 -2.70 -23.99 -21.19
C HIS A 201 -4.13 -24.20 -20.67
N GLN A 202 -4.28 -24.46 -19.37
CA GLN A 202 -5.58 -24.68 -18.72
C GLN A 202 -5.81 -23.68 -17.60
N PHE A 203 -6.99 -23.07 -17.58
CA PHE A 203 -7.48 -22.23 -16.50
C PHE A 203 -8.35 -23.02 -15.55
N GLN A 204 -8.18 -22.79 -14.26
CA GLN A 204 -9.01 -23.38 -13.22
C GLN A 204 -9.25 -22.38 -12.09
N VAL A 205 -10.30 -22.58 -11.29
CA VAL A 205 -10.54 -21.88 -10.03
C VAL A 205 -10.40 -22.86 -8.91
N LEU A 206 -9.48 -22.59 -8.00
CA LEU A 206 -9.19 -23.36 -6.82
C LEU A 206 -9.93 -22.74 -5.62
N PRO A 207 -10.97 -23.37 -5.06
CA PRO A 207 -11.56 -22.94 -3.82
C PRO A 207 -10.54 -23.02 -2.68
N LEU A 208 -10.54 -22.06 -1.78
CA LEU A 208 -9.67 -22.00 -0.62
C LEU A 208 -10.52 -21.95 0.65
N GLU A 209 -10.03 -22.54 1.74
CA GLU A 209 -10.73 -22.54 3.03
C GLU A 209 -10.17 -21.42 3.91
N GLY A 210 -11.01 -20.50 4.39
CA GLY A 210 -10.62 -19.42 5.28
C GLY A 210 -11.25 -18.06 4.96
N GLU A 211 -10.61 -16.98 5.37
CA GLU A 211 -11.19 -15.63 5.27
C GLU A 211 -10.54 -14.76 4.16
N VAL A 212 -9.24 -14.92 3.89
CA VAL A 212 -8.49 -14.05 2.98
C VAL A 212 -7.78 -14.86 1.92
N ALA A 213 -8.28 -14.81 0.69
CA ALA A 213 -7.81 -15.64 -0.43
C ALA A 213 -6.28 -15.63 -0.61
N LEU A 214 -5.62 -14.49 -0.39
CA LEU A 214 -4.17 -14.39 -0.48
C LEU A 214 -3.44 -15.20 0.60
N VAL A 215 -3.90 -15.11 1.85
CA VAL A 215 -3.31 -15.87 2.98
C VAL A 215 -3.49 -17.35 2.71
N GLU A 216 -4.71 -17.74 2.37
CA GLU A 216 -5.07 -19.14 2.15
C GLU A 216 -4.33 -19.74 0.93
N LEU A 217 -4.11 -18.94 -0.12
CA LEU A 217 -3.29 -19.37 -1.26
C LEU A 217 -1.85 -19.68 -0.82
N HIS A 218 -1.27 -18.86 0.04
CA HIS A 218 0.07 -19.13 0.57
C HIS A 218 0.06 -20.36 1.46
N ASP A 219 -0.78 -20.40 2.49
CA ASP A 219 -0.78 -21.47 3.50
C ASP A 219 -1.15 -22.84 2.91
N GLN A 220 -2.18 -22.90 2.05
CA GLN A 220 -2.71 -24.15 1.53
C GLN A 220 -2.01 -24.65 0.26
N VAL A 221 -1.40 -23.74 -0.52
CA VAL A 221 -0.84 -24.09 -1.83
C VAL A 221 0.64 -23.76 -1.93
N ILE A 222 1.02 -22.48 -1.86
CA ILE A 222 2.38 -22.04 -2.18
C ILE A 222 3.40 -22.58 -1.18
N ASP A 223 3.12 -22.49 0.13
CA ASP A 223 4.03 -22.92 1.18
C ASP A 223 4.14 -24.43 1.24
N ASN A 224 3.06 -25.17 0.93
CA ASN A 224 3.10 -26.61 0.76
C ASN A 224 4.01 -27.04 -0.41
N ILE A 225 4.00 -26.28 -1.50
CA ILE A 225 4.86 -26.52 -2.66
C ILE A 225 6.32 -26.17 -2.36
N LEU A 226 6.54 -25.02 -1.72
CA LEU A 226 7.89 -24.51 -1.47
C LEU A 226 8.54 -25.14 -0.24
N GLY A 227 7.76 -25.60 0.73
CA GLY A 227 8.26 -26.10 2.00
C GLY A 227 9.02 -24.99 2.76
N LYS A 228 10.30 -25.28 3.08
CA LYS A 228 11.16 -24.32 3.80
C LYS A 228 11.87 -23.31 2.90
N ARG A 229 11.63 -23.32 1.59
CA ARG A 229 12.26 -22.39 0.64
C ARG A 229 11.68 -21.01 0.78
N ASN A 230 12.53 -19.98 0.58
CA ASN A 230 12.06 -18.60 0.62
C ASN A 230 11.14 -18.30 -0.58
N PRO A 231 9.86 -17.96 -0.38
CA PRO A 231 8.94 -17.67 -1.48
C PRO A 231 9.43 -16.59 -2.45
N GLU A 232 10.19 -15.60 -1.98
CA GLU A 232 10.70 -14.51 -2.82
C GLU A 232 11.62 -14.96 -3.95
N GLU A 233 12.36 -16.01 -3.76
CA GLU A 233 13.25 -16.56 -4.77
C GLU A 233 12.49 -17.28 -5.88
N PHE A 234 11.28 -17.77 -5.56
CA PHE A 234 10.49 -18.65 -6.42
C PHE A 234 9.21 -17.98 -6.95
N LEU A 235 8.83 -16.81 -6.48
CA LEU A 235 7.65 -16.09 -6.95
C LEU A 235 8.04 -14.87 -7.79
N LEU A 236 7.35 -14.70 -8.90
CA LEU A 236 7.24 -13.45 -9.65
C LEU A 236 5.89 -12.81 -9.34
N TYR A 237 5.83 -11.50 -9.40
CA TYR A 237 4.64 -10.73 -9.09
C TYR A 237 4.30 -9.79 -10.24
N THR A 238 3.03 -9.74 -10.60
CA THR A 238 2.52 -8.79 -11.60
C THR A 238 1.09 -8.36 -11.27
N ARG A 239 0.73 -7.16 -11.71
CA ARG A 239 -0.66 -6.65 -11.69
C ARG A 239 -1.41 -7.02 -12.97
N ASP A 240 -0.69 -7.30 -14.05
CA ASP A 240 -1.26 -7.69 -15.33
C ASP A 240 -1.46 -9.22 -15.38
N PRO A 241 -2.71 -9.71 -15.34
CA PRO A 241 -2.97 -11.13 -15.40
C PRO A 241 -2.55 -11.74 -16.75
N GLY A 242 -2.61 -10.97 -17.85
CA GLY A 242 -2.11 -11.39 -19.15
C GLY A 242 -0.60 -11.59 -19.14
N GLN A 243 0.14 -10.76 -18.41
CA GLN A 243 1.59 -10.95 -18.22
C GLN A 243 1.89 -12.24 -17.46
N ALA A 244 1.08 -12.57 -16.44
CA ALA A 244 1.23 -13.82 -15.71
C ALA A 244 1.05 -15.04 -16.62
N VAL A 245 0.06 -15.01 -17.51
CA VAL A 245 -0.15 -16.05 -18.54
C VAL A 245 1.07 -16.15 -19.46
N ARG A 246 1.52 -15.02 -20.01
CA ARG A 246 2.70 -14.99 -20.90
C ARG A 246 3.93 -15.59 -20.25
N TRP A 247 4.22 -15.27 -18.98
CA TRP A 247 5.36 -15.83 -18.26
C TRP A 247 5.30 -17.36 -18.10
N VAL A 248 4.11 -17.94 -17.99
CA VAL A 248 3.94 -19.39 -17.98
C VAL A 248 4.13 -19.99 -19.37
N ASP A 249 3.55 -19.38 -20.41
CA ASP A 249 3.67 -19.85 -21.79
C ASP A 249 5.11 -19.78 -22.33
N GLU A 250 5.85 -18.76 -21.92
CA GLU A 250 7.28 -18.57 -22.24
C GLU A 250 8.22 -19.43 -21.39
N GLY A 251 7.70 -20.17 -20.41
CA GLY A 251 8.52 -21.03 -19.53
C GLY A 251 9.32 -20.27 -18.47
N VAL A 252 9.04 -18.98 -18.23
CA VAL A 252 9.62 -18.19 -17.14
C VAL A 252 9.10 -18.67 -15.79
N GLY A 253 7.85 -19.13 -15.75
CA GLY A 253 7.21 -19.77 -14.61
C GLY A 253 6.48 -21.03 -15.00
N SER A 254 6.13 -21.84 -14.01
CA SER A 254 5.45 -23.13 -14.20
C SER A 254 3.94 -23.08 -13.97
N ALA A 255 3.49 -22.12 -13.19
CA ALA A 255 2.07 -21.89 -12.88
C ALA A 255 1.82 -20.44 -12.48
N ALA A 256 0.74 -19.84 -12.95
CA ALA A 256 0.24 -18.56 -12.48
C ALA A 256 -0.93 -18.75 -11.50
N PHE A 257 -0.99 -17.88 -10.50
CA PHE A 257 -2.07 -17.77 -9.54
C PHE A 257 -2.69 -16.37 -9.62
N PHE A 258 -3.98 -16.32 -9.88
CA PHE A 258 -4.76 -15.10 -9.95
C PHE A 258 -5.54 -14.91 -8.65
N LEU A 259 -5.62 -13.66 -8.19
CA LEU A 259 -6.36 -13.28 -6.99
C LEU A 259 -7.28 -12.12 -7.34
N ASP A 260 -8.35 -11.98 -6.59
CA ASP A 260 -9.15 -10.75 -6.54
C ASP A 260 -8.45 -9.70 -5.68
N ALA A 261 -8.87 -8.44 -5.82
CA ALA A 261 -8.39 -7.36 -4.96
C ALA A 261 -8.75 -7.66 -3.49
N PRO A 262 -7.84 -7.43 -2.54
CA PRO A 262 -8.13 -7.66 -1.13
C PRO A 262 -9.18 -6.67 -0.62
N ASP A 263 -10.08 -7.13 0.23
CA ASP A 263 -10.97 -6.26 0.98
C ASP A 263 -10.17 -5.48 2.04
N LEU A 264 -10.12 -4.16 1.91
CA LEU A 264 -9.38 -3.29 2.81
C LEU A 264 -9.85 -3.34 4.27
N ARG A 265 -11.13 -3.65 4.50
CA ARG A 265 -11.66 -3.84 5.86
C ARG A 265 -11.09 -5.10 6.51
N GLN A 266 -10.92 -6.16 5.73
CA GLN A 266 -10.26 -7.39 6.20
C GLN A 266 -8.76 -7.14 6.45
N VAL A 267 -8.08 -6.41 5.55
CA VAL A 267 -6.67 -6.02 5.74
C VAL A 267 -6.50 -5.23 7.04
N LEU A 268 -7.35 -4.23 7.28
CA LEU A 268 -7.32 -3.42 8.50
C LEU A 268 -7.60 -4.26 9.75
N LYS A 269 -8.58 -5.17 9.70
CA LYS A 269 -8.87 -6.10 10.80
C LYS A 269 -7.63 -6.93 11.17
N LEU A 270 -7.00 -7.55 10.18
CA LEU A 270 -5.79 -8.36 10.41
C LEU A 270 -4.62 -7.52 10.96
N ALA A 271 -4.41 -6.32 10.44
CA ALA A 271 -3.38 -5.42 10.94
C ALA A 271 -3.62 -5.01 12.42
N ARG A 272 -4.87 -4.76 12.82
CA ARG A 272 -5.26 -4.50 14.22
C ARG A 272 -5.00 -5.70 15.14
N GLU A 273 -5.15 -6.90 14.62
CA GLU A 273 -4.81 -8.15 15.32
C GLU A 273 -3.29 -8.41 15.37
N GLY A 274 -2.48 -7.57 14.75
CA GLY A 274 -1.03 -7.73 14.65
C GLY A 274 -0.59 -8.81 13.66
N LYS A 275 -1.49 -9.22 12.78
CA LYS A 275 -1.22 -10.18 11.68
C LYS A 275 -0.76 -9.44 10.44
N THR A 276 0.22 -10.01 9.75
CA THR A 276 0.74 -9.49 8.49
C THR A 276 0.36 -10.41 7.34
N LEU A 277 0.06 -9.80 6.20
CA LEU A 277 -0.17 -10.52 4.96
C LEU A 277 1.15 -10.96 4.31
N PRO A 278 1.12 -11.96 3.44
CA PRO A 278 2.24 -12.26 2.56
C PRO A 278 2.66 -11.05 1.73
N GLN A 279 3.92 -11.01 1.29
CA GLN A 279 4.43 -9.90 0.50
C GLN A 279 3.62 -9.62 -0.76
N LYS A 280 3.62 -8.33 -1.15
CA LYS A 280 2.88 -7.87 -2.33
C LYS A 280 1.39 -8.22 -2.24
N ALA A 281 0.85 -8.07 -1.02
CA ALA A 281 -0.57 -8.33 -0.74
C ALA A 281 -1.48 -7.32 -1.43
N THR A 282 -1.07 -6.08 -1.43
CA THR A 282 -1.84 -4.94 -1.93
C THR A 282 -1.04 -4.14 -2.94
N TYR A 283 -1.73 -3.57 -3.91
CA TYR A 283 -1.16 -2.56 -4.77
C TYR A 283 -2.13 -1.38 -4.85
N PHE A 284 -1.85 -0.35 -4.09
CA PHE A 284 -2.61 0.90 -4.13
C PHE A 284 -2.23 1.72 -5.36
N HIS A 285 -3.25 2.24 -6.07
CA HIS A 285 -3.08 2.94 -7.35
C HIS A 285 -3.94 4.21 -7.42
N PRO A 286 -3.43 5.28 -8.07
CA PRO A 286 -2.03 5.51 -8.42
C PRO A 286 -1.21 5.84 -7.18
N LYS A 287 0.09 5.55 -7.22
CA LYS A 287 0.99 5.94 -6.13
C LYS A 287 1.21 7.44 -6.11
N PRO A 288 1.39 8.04 -4.92
CA PRO A 288 1.77 9.45 -4.82
C PRO A 288 3.07 9.71 -5.60
N PRO A 289 3.15 10.81 -6.38
CA PRO A 289 4.37 11.12 -7.11
C PRO A 289 5.49 11.56 -6.17
N SER A 290 6.69 11.06 -6.41
CA SER A 290 7.90 11.54 -5.74
C SER A 290 8.18 12.99 -6.12
N GLY A 291 8.64 13.80 -5.18
CA GLY A 291 9.00 15.20 -5.44
C GLY A 291 7.85 16.20 -5.45
N MET A 292 6.62 15.76 -5.25
CA MET A 292 5.47 16.66 -5.14
C MET A 292 5.57 17.58 -3.92
N VAL A 293 5.94 17.02 -2.78
CA VAL A 293 6.20 17.71 -1.52
C VAL A 293 7.43 17.10 -0.89
N PHE A 294 8.29 17.92 -0.31
CA PHE A 294 9.46 17.51 0.45
C PHE A 294 9.31 17.92 1.91
N ASP A 295 9.75 17.08 2.82
CA ASP A 295 9.87 17.42 4.23
C ASP A 295 11.33 17.41 4.67
N ARG A 296 11.82 18.56 5.15
CA ARG A 296 13.20 18.73 5.61
C ARG A 296 13.33 18.35 7.07
N LEU A 297 14.22 17.45 7.36
CA LEU A 297 14.52 16.96 8.71
C LEU A 297 15.63 17.81 9.37
N GLU A 298 15.51 19.13 9.32
CA GLU A 298 16.49 20.06 9.88
C GLU A 298 16.38 20.10 11.40
N ARG A 299 17.53 20.02 12.11
CA ARG A 299 17.58 19.93 13.57
C ARG A 299 17.06 21.19 14.28
N ASP A 300 17.12 22.35 13.64
CA ASP A 300 16.83 23.63 14.27
C ASP A 300 15.37 24.08 14.13
N ARG A 301 14.53 23.25 13.49
CA ARG A 301 13.12 23.53 13.27
C ARG A 301 12.26 22.63 14.18
N ARG A 302 11.35 23.23 14.94
CA ARG A 302 10.28 22.51 15.66
C ARG A 302 9.01 22.49 14.80
N LEU A 303 8.30 21.39 14.81
CA LEU A 303 7.01 21.21 14.15
C LEU A 303 5.86 21.41 15.13
#